data_c9438dd9845cb911a005c5efe9bb0865
#
_entry.id   c9438dd9845cb911a005c5efe9bb0865
#
_cell.length_a   1.000
_cell.length_b   1.000
_cell.length_c   1.000
_cell.angle_alpha   90.00
_cell.angle_beta   90.00
_cell.angle_gamma   90.00
#
_symmetry.space_group_name_H-M   'P 1'
#
loop_
_entity.id
_entity.type
_entity.pdbx_description
1 polymer ?
#
loop_
_entity_poly.entity_id
_entity_poly.type
_entity_poly.pdbx_seq_one_letter_code
_entity_poly.pdbx_strand_id
1 'polypeptide(L)'
;MNRKRWIALLLAMVMALSLVGCGGKTPDAAPDPEPDQSTGSAVTVTDMIGREVTVIPGSYQRVVCIGAGALRIYSYVGDMALLCGVEDIDNTTLSERPKMFDNVARPYVMAYGDVFAQLPSCGVGGPNAQAAEAEKILACQPDIIISEY
;
A
#
# COMPACT_ATOMS: atom_id res chain seq x y z
N MET A 1 -55.27 -34.64 -5.35
CA MET A 1 -54.35 -33.46 -5.44
C MET A 1 -53.30 -33.66 -4.41
N ASN A 2 -51.97 -33.79 -4.77
CA ASN A 2 -50.93 -34.35 -3.93
C ASN A 2 -50.45 -33.33 -2.85
N ARG A 3 -50.63 -33.69 -1.55
CA ARG A 3 -50.14 -32.90 -0.39
C ARG A 3 -48.69 -32.40 -0.56
N LYS A 4 -47.83 -33.16 -1.23
CA LYS A 4 -46.44 -32.77 -1.51
C LYS A 4 -46.32 -31.54 -2.43
N ARG A 5 -47.25 -31.34 -3.37
CA ARG A 5 -47.26 -30.17 -4.27
C ARG A 5 -47.71 -28.90 -3.53
N TRP A 6 -48.59 -29.01 -2.58
CA TRP A 6 -49.03 -27.89 -1.77
C TRP A 6 -47.92 -27.43 -0.79
N ILE A 7 -47.19 -28.38 -0.22
CA ILE A 7 -46.05 -28.09 0.66
C ILE A 7 -44.95 -27.39 -0.13
N ALA A 8 -44.65 -27.85 -1.36
CA ALA A 8 -43.66 -27.20 -2.22
C ALA A 8 -44.07 -25.78 -2.63
N LEU A 9 -45.32 -25.53 -2.93
CA LEU A 9 -45.84 -24.20 -3.23
C LEU A 9 -45.80 -23.25 -2.01
N LEU A 10 -46.11 -23.75 -0.82
CA LEU A 10 -45.97 -22.97 0.42
C LEU A 10 -44.52 -22.63 0.73
N LEU A 11 -43.61 -23.56 0.56
CA LEU A 11 -42.17 -23.30 0.75
C LEU A 11 -41.64 -22.25 -0.24
N ALA A 12 -42.05 -22.33 -1.51
CA ALA A 12 -41.67 -21.36 -2.54
C ALA A 12 -42.23 -19.97 -2.24
N MET A 13 -43.44 -19.88 -1.69
CA MET A 13 -44.07 -18.62 -1.32
C MET A 13 -43.39 -17.96 -0.10
N VAL A 14 -42.94 -18.74 0.87
CA VAL A 14 -42.20 -18.25 2.05
C VAL A 14 -40.82 -17.74 1.63
N MET A 15 -40.14 -18.42 0.68
CA MET A 15 -38.86 -17.92 0.16
C MET A 15 -38.99 -16.64 -0.68
N ALA A 16 -40.12 -16.47 -1.39
CA ALA A 16 -40.35 -15.24 -2.15
C ALA A 16 -40.66 -14.03 -1.28
N LEU A 17 -41.30 -14.24 -0.11
CA LEU A 17 -41.59 -13.15 0.83
C LEU A 17 -40.34 -12.67 1.62
N SER A 18 -39.33 -13.49 1.76
CA SER A 18 -38.09 -13.09 2.46
C SER A 18 -37.19 -12.15 1.64
N LEU A 19 -37.43 -11.98 0.34
CA LEU A 19 -36.69 -11.08 -0.53
C LEU A 19 -37.20 -9.64 -0.57
N VAL A 20 -38.33 -9.35 0.04
CA VAL A 20 -38.97 -8.02 0.02
C VAL A 20 -38.70 -7.19 1.32
N GLY A 21 -37.97 -7.77 2.26
CA GLY A 21 -37.72 -7.18 3.59
C GLY A 21 -36.48 -6.35 3.77
N CYS A 22 -35.72 -5.99 2.71
CA CYS A 22 -34.53 -5.16 2.84
C CYS A 22 -34.66 -3.83 2.07
N GLY A 23 -35.76 -3.11 2.32
CA GLY A 23 -35.95 -1.71 1.96
C GLY A 23 -35.68 -0.79 3.15
N GLY A 24 -34.63 -1.07 3.94
CA GLY A 24 -34.09 -0.11 4.87
C GLY A 24 -33.40 0.99 4.06
N LYS A 25 -33.84 2.26 4.24
CA LYS A 25 -33.05 3.42 3.86
C LYS A 25 -31.66 3.19 4.41
N THR A 26 -30.67 2.93 3.57
CA THR A 26 -29.28 3.17 3.88
C THR A 26 -29.22 4.60 4.42
N PRO A 27 -28.68 4.84 5.63
CA PRO A 27 -28.19 6.16 5.95
C PRO A 27 -27.25 6.50 4.79
N ASP A 28 -27.40 7.71 4.21
CA ASP A 28 -26.43 8.24 3.27
C ASP A 28 -25.06 7.92 3.87
N ALA A 29 -24.39 6.91 3.33
CA ALA A 29 -22.97 6.76 3.54
C ALA A 29 -22.42 8.06 2.99
N ALA A 30 -21.93 8.91 3.88
CA ALA A 30 -21.10 10.02 3.47
C ALA A 30 -20.13 9.44 2.44
N PRO A 31 -19.96 10.05 1.27
CA PRO A 31 -18.99 9.58 0.29
C PRO A 31 -17.69 9.39 1.07
N ASP A 32 -17.10 8.19 0.97
CA ASP A 32 -15.73 8.00 1.41
C ASP A 32 -14.97 9.21 0.88
N PRO A 33 -14.24 9.93 1.73
CA PRO A 33 -13.46 11.05 1.25
C PRO A 33 -12.53 10.46 0.18
N GLU A 34 -12.82 10.75 -1.10
CA GLU A 34 -11.83 10.58 -2.14
C GLU A 34 -10.55 11.22 -1.59
N PRO A 35 -9.39 10.55 -1.69
CA PRO A 35 -8.15 11.15 -1.24
C PRO A 35 -8.02 12.47 -1.97
N ASP A 36 -8.26 13.54 -1.24
CA ASP A 36 -8.17 14.89 -1.76
C ASP A 36 -6.71 15.10 -2.18
N GLN A 37 -6.43 14.93 -3.47
CA GLN A 37 -5.14 15.25 -4.09
C GLN A 37 -4.98 16.78 -4.19
N SER A 38 -5.61 17.52 -3.30
CA SER A 38 -5.34 18.94 -3.17
C SER A 38 -3.90 19.05 -2.65
N THR A 39 -3.02 19.55 -3.48
CA THR A 39 -1.73 20.08 -3.06
C THR A 39 -2.01 21.04 -1.91
N GLY A 40 -1.83 20.55 -0.70
CA GLY A 40 -2.17 21.31 0.50
C GLY A 40 -1.36 22.60 0.56
N SER A 41 -1.82 23.55 1.35
CA SER A 41 -1.03 24.73 1.69
C SER A 41 0.29 24.29 2.32
N ALA A 42 1.37 25.03 2.05
CA ALA A 42 2.66 24.80 2.67
C ALA A 42 2.51 24.81 4.19
N VAL A 43 3.07 23.80 4.84
CA VAL A 43 3.07 23.61 6.30
C VAL A 43 4.52 23.59 6.78
N THR A 44 4.82 24.39 7.80
CA THR A 44 6.12 24.32 8.47
C THR A 44 6.04 23.32 9.61
N VAL A 45 6.93 22.35 9.59
CA VAL A 45 7.11 21.36 10.68
C VAL A 45 8.48 21.51 11.30
N THR A 46 8.57 21.32 12.60
CA THR A 46 9.87 21.29 13.30
C THR A 46 10.27 19.83 13.46
N ASP A 47 11.45 19.46 12.97
CA ASP A 47 11.96 18.12 13.10
C ASP A 47 12.50 17.82 14.50
N MET A 48 12.89 16.56 14.75
CA MET A 48 13.35 16.11 16.08
C MET A 48 14.65 16.77 16.56
N ILE A 49 15.39 17.41 15.67
CA ILE A 49 16.62 18.15 16.01
C ILE A 49 16.44 19.66 15.95
N GLY A 50 15.19 20.13 15.87
CA GLY A 50 14.81 21.53 15.97
C GLY A 50 14.92 22.35 14.67
N ARG A 51 15.03 21.70 13.49
CA ARG A 51 15.03 22.42 12.22
C ARG A 51 13.60 22.66 11.75
N GLU A 52 13.34 23.83 11.24
CA GLU A 52 12.09 24.12 10.54
C GLU A 52 12.18 23.69 9.08
N VAL A 53 11.24 22.84 8.67
CA VAL A 53 11.14 22.32 7.31
C VAL A 53 9.75 22.66 6.77
N THR A 54 9.71 23.30 5.62
CA THR A 54 8.44 23.56 4.93
C THR A 54 8.12 22.42 3.98
N VAL A 55 6.95 21.82 4.15
CA VAL A 55 6.44 20.73 3.31
C VAL A 55 5.11 21.13 2.69
N ILE A 56 4.84 20.62 1.52
CA ILE A 56 3.55 20.79 0.84
C ILE A 56 2.90 19.40 0.75
N PRO A 57 1.93 19.08 1.61
CA PRO A 57 1.25 17.79 1.57
C PRO A 57 0.70 17.49 0.18
N GLY A 58 0.89 16.26 -0.31
CA GLY A 58 0.42 15.83 -1.62
C GLY A 58 1.28 16.26 -2.82
N SER A 59 2.37 17.02 -2.61
CA SER A 59 3.24 17.44 -3.72
C SER A 59 4.27 16.39 -4.14
N TYR A 60 4.51 15.39 -3.31
CA TYR A 60 5.52 14.36 -3.56
C TYR A 60 4.95 13.28 -4.48
N GLN A 61 5.66 12.99 -5.57
CA GLN A 61 5.23 12.07 -6.61
C GLN A 61 6.21 10.90 -6.80
N ARG A 62 7.39 10.98 -6.20
CA ARG A 62 8.46 10.01 -6.39
C ARG A 62 9.05 9.61 -5.02
N VAL A 63 8.72 8.42 -4.57
CA VAL A 63 9.09 7.92 -3.24
C VAL A 63 10.11 6.78 -3.37
N VAL A 64 11.11 6.80 -2.53
CA VAL A 64 12.02 5.68 -2.27
C VAL A 64 11.98 5.34 -0.79
N CYS A 65 11.87 4.06 -0.48
CA CYS A 65 11.94 3.53 0.88
C CYS A 65 13.22 2.71 1.01
N ILE A 66 14.06 3.03 2.01
CA ILE A 66 15.33 2.35 2.26
C ILE A 66 15.44 1.93 3.73
N GLY A 67 16.10 0.79 3.95
CA GLY A 67 16.25 0.20 5.27
C GLY A 67 15.25 -0.90 5.57
N ALA A 68 15.47 -1.58 6.69
CA ALA A 68 14.91 -2.92 6.95
C ALA A 68 13.38 -3.03 7.02
N GLY A 69 12.66 -1.96 7.18
CA GLY A 69 11.21 -1.99 7.33
C GLY A 69 10.47 -0.81 6.72
N ALA A 70 11.18 0.18 6.17
CA ALA A 70 10.56 1.39 5.62
C ALA A 70 9.53 1.07 4.54
N LEU A 71 9.89 0.24 3.55
CA LEU A 71 8.96 -0.17 2.49
C LEU A 71 7.78 -0.99 3.03
N ARG A 72 8.01 -1.83 4.03
CA ARG A 72 6.93 -2.58 4.69
C ARG A 72 5.90 -1.66 5.32
N ILE A 73 6.35 -0.66 6.07
CA ILE A 73 5.44 0.30 6.72
C ILE A 73 4.73 1.15 5.67
N TYR A 74 5.48 1.63 4.67
CA TYR A 74 4.91 2.39 3.57
C TYR A 74 3.84 1.60 2.81
N SER A 75 4.02 0.30 2.61
CA SER A 75 3.05 -0.55 1.89
C SER A 75 1.68 -0.65 2.57
N TYR A 76 1.56 -0.29 3.84
CA TYR A 76 0.28 -0.29 4.55
C TYR A 76 -0.48 1.03 4.49
N VAL A 77 0.21 2.13 4.19
CA VAL A 77 -0.38 3.47 4.30
C VAL A 77 -0.10 4.36 3.09
N GLY A 78 0.87 4.00 2.26
CA GLY A 78 1.30 4.77 1.10
C GLY A 78 0.70 4.28 -0.22
N ASP A 79 0.84 5.11 -1.25
CA ASP A 79 0.49 4.75 -2.62
C ASP A 79 1.68 4.11 -3.32
N MET A 80 1.56 2.82 -3.66
CA MET A 80 2.61 2.08 -4.36
C MET A 80 2.91 2.62 -5.76
N ALA A 81 1.99 3.35 -6.38
CA ALA A 81 2.21 3.98 -7.67
C ALA A 81 3.25 5.12 -7.62
N LEU A 82 3.52 5.67 -6.44
CA LEU A 82 4.52 6.71 -6.24
C LEU A 82 5.94 6.16 -6.07
N LEU A 83 6.12 4.84 -5.90
CA LEU A 83 7.45 4.26 -5.79
C LEU A 83 8.23 4.44 -7.09
N CYS A 84 9.44 4.97 -7.00
CA CYS A 84 10.34 5.16 -8.12
C CYS A 84 11.63 4.33 -8.05
N GLY A 85 11.80 3.56 -6.99
CA GLY A 85 12.90 2.62 -6.79
C GLY A 85 12.62 1.66 -5.65
N VAL A 86 13.27 0.51 -5.66
CA VAL A 86 13.13 -0.53 -4.65
C VAL A 86 14.50 -1.11 -4.29
N GLU A 87 14.71 -1.50 -3.05
CA GLU A 87 15.92 -2.24 -2.64
C GLU A 87 15.89 -3.66 -3.23
N ASP A 88 17.07 -4.16 -3.63
CA ASP A 88 17.21 -5.47 -4.29
C ASP A 88 16.62 -6.62 -3.46
N ILE A 89 16.70 -6.53 -2.13
CA ILE A 89 16.11 -7.53 -1.23
C ILE A 89 14.60 -7.72 -1.47
N ASP A 90 13.90 -6.69 -1.89
CA ASP A 90 12.45 -6.71 -2.12
C ASP A 90 12.06 -7.10 -3.55
N ASN A 91 13.00 -7.05 -4.49
CA ASN A 91 12.78 -7.51 -5.85
C ASN A 91 13.12 -8.99 -6.01
N THR A 92 12.13 -9.86 -5.86
CA THR A 92 12.31 -11.32 -5.90
C THR A 92 12.70 -11.88 -7.26
N THR A 93 12.67 -11.09 -8.32
CA THR A 93 13.09 -11.52 -9.67
C THR A 93 14.59 -11.48 -9.87
N LEU A 94 15.32 -10.75 -9.01
CA LEU A 94 16.78 -10.69 -9.09
C LEU A 94 17.40 -11.98 -8.52
N SER A 95 18.35 -12.57 -9.27
CA SER A 95 19.09 -13.76 -8.83
C SER A 95 20.08 -13.45 -7.70
N GLU A 96 20.77 -12.32 -7.85
CA GLU A 96 21.86 -11.86 -6.97
C GLU A 96 21.37 -10.79 -6.00
N ARG A 97 20.52 -11.21 -5.06
CA ARG A 97 19.98 -10.34 -4.02
C ARG A 97 20.08 -11.01 -2.66
N PRO A 98 20.00 -10.27 -1.56
CA PRO A 98 19.80 -10.86 -0.24
C PRO A 98 18.48 -11.66 -0.21
N LYS A 99 18.54 -12.93 0.21
CA LYS A 99 17.38 -13.84 0.27
C LYS A 99 16.91 -14.07 1.71
N MET A 100 17.39 -13.27 2.62
CA MET A 100 17.00 -13.34 4.03
C MET A 100 15.52 -13.01 4.18
N PHE A 101 14.82 -13.82 4.95
CA PHE A 101 13.39 -13.70 5.22
C PHE A 101 12.43 -13.93 4.03
N ASP A 102 12.88 -14.47 2.91
CA ASP A 102 12.02 -14.73 1.74
C ASP A 102 10.79 -15.59 2.06
N ASN A 103 10.94 -16.55 2.96
CA ASN A 103 9.87 -17.50 3.30
C ASN A 103 9.10 -17.13 4.57
N VAL A 104 9.35 -15.96 5.15
CA VAL A 104 8.73 -15.53 6.38
C VAL A 104 8.29 -14.08 6.27
N ALA A 105 7.13 -13.77 6.80
CA ALA A 105 6.65 -12.45 7.21
C ALA A 105 6.96 -11.24 6.30
N ARG A 106 6.95 -11.43 4.97
CA ARG A 106 7.04 -10.32 4.01
C ARG A 106 5.80 -10.26 3.11
N PRO A 107 4.59 -10.07 3.70
CA PRO A 107 3.34 -10.07 2.94
C PRO A 107 3.29 -8.97 1.89
N TYR A 108 3.93 -7.83 2.12
CA TYR A 108 4.00 -6.73 1.15
C TYR A 108 4.75 -7.13 -0.13
N VAL A 109 5.78 -7.95 -0.03
CA VAL A 109 6.50 -8.47 -1.21
C VAL A 109 5.63 -9.44 -1.99
N MET A 110 4.80 -10.22 -1.32
CA MET A 110 3.84 -11.11 -1.97
C MET A 110 2.71 -10.33 -2.67
N ALA A 111 2.28 -9.22 -2.07
CA ALA A 111 1.20 -8.40 -2.60
C ALA A 111 1.64 -7.51 -3.78
N TYR A 112 2.86 -6.99 -3.74
CA TYR A 112 3.36 -5.97 -4.67
C TYR A 112 4.59 -6.40 -5.47
N GLY A 113 4.93 -7.70 -5.47
CA GLY A 113 6.12 -8.22 -6.15
C GLY A 113 6.19 -7.87 -7.64
N ASP A 114 5.05 -7.85 -8.34
CA ASP A 114 4.99 -7.46 -9.75
C ASP A 114 5.32 -5.98 -9.97
N VAL A 115 4.98 -5.11 -9.02
CA VAL A 115 5.36 -3.69 -9.01
C VAL A 115 6.85 -3.57 -8.78
N PHE A 116 7.37 -4.24 -7.74
CA PHE A 116 8.79 -4.18 -7.38
C PHE A 116 9.70 -4.71 -8.48
N ALA A 117 9.26 -5.73 -9.22
CA ALA A 117 10.00 -6.30 -10.33
C ALA A 117 10.28 -5.30 -11.48
N GLN A 118 9.48 -4.24 -11.58
CA GLN A 118 9.58 -3.25 -12.65
C GLN A 118 10.36 -1.99 -12.24
N LEU A 119 10.67 -1.85 -10.95
CA LEU A 119 11.34 -0.66 -10.43
C LEU A 119 12.86 -0.82 -10.49
N PRO A 120 13.60 0.28 -10.71
CA PRO A 120 15.06 0.27 -10.63
C PRO A 120 15.53 0.00 -9.19
N SER A 121 16.74 -0.57 -9.08
CA SER A 121 17.40 -0.74 -7.78
C SER A 121 17.78 0.60 -7.18
N CYS A 122 17.40 0.83 -5.93
CA CYS A 122 17.87 1.96 -5.12
C CYS A 122 18.91 1.55 -4.06
N GLY A 123 19.35 0.28 -4.08
CA GLY A 123 20.35 -0.28 -3.18
C GLY A 123 20.14 -1.76 -2.94
N VAL A 124 21.11 -2.40 -2.31
CA VAL A 124 21.03 -3.84 -1.99
C VAL A 124 19.97 -4.10 -0.93
N GLY A 125 19.90 -3.26 0.08
CA GLY A 125 18.97 -3.38 1.19
C GLY A 125 19.21 -4.55 2.12
N GLY A 126 18.30 -4.70 3.08
CA GLY A 126 18.33 -5.77 4.06
C GLY A 126 19.21 -5.49 5.28
N PRO A 127 19.18 -6.40 6.28
CA PRO A 127 19.81 -6.15 7.58
C PRO A 127 21.33 -6.11 7.56
N ASN A 128 21.95 -6.54 6.46
CA ASN A 128 23.40 -6.48 6.27
C ASN A 128 23.85 -5.26 5.48
N ALA A 129 22.91 -4.45 4.98
CA ALA A 129 23.25 -3.18 4.36
C ALA A 129 23.74 -2.22 5.45
N GLN A 130 25.00 -1.78 5.31
CA GLN A 130 25.64 -0.94 6.35
C GLN A 130 25.36 0.56 6.15
N ALA A 131 24.97 0.94 4.94
CA ALA A 131 24.69 2.31 4.57
C ALA A 131 23.79 2.37 3.33
N ALA A 132 23.12 3.50 3.18
CA ALA A 132 22.37 3.82 1.97
C ALA A 132 23.32 4.00 0.76
N GLU A 133 22.91 3.45 -0.38
CA GLU A 133 23.66 3.59 -1.63
C GLU A 133 23.20 4.86 -2.37
N ALA A 134 23.77 6.00 -1.97
CA ALA A 134 23.33 7.33 -2.40
C ALA A 134 23.27 7.48 -3.93
N GLU A 135 24.22 6.92 -4.68
CA GLU A 135 24.23 7.01 -6.15
C GLU A 135 23.03 6.31 -6.78
N LYS A 136 22.69 5.11 -6.30
CA LYS A 136 21.52 4.36 -6.78
C LYS A 136 20.21 5.05 -6.42
N ILE A 137 20.13 5.59 -5.20
CA ILE A 137 18.96 6.35 -4.75
C ILE A 137 18.77 7.58 -5.63
N LEU A 138 19.83 8.37 -5.86
CA LEU A 138 19.78 9.56 -6.72
C LEU A 138 19.43 9.23 -8.17
N ALA A 139 19.86 8.08 -8.67
CA ALA A 139 19.49 7.62 -10.01
C ALA A 139 17.98 7.37 -10.15
N CYS A 140 17.29 7.02 -9.06
CA CYS A 140 15.84 6.90 -9.04
C CYS A 140 15.11 8.26 -9.03
N GLN A 141 15.82 9.36 -8.82
CA GLN A 141 15.27 10.73 -8.78
C GLN A 141 14.06 10.89 -7.83
N PRO A 142 14.19 10.53 -6.56
CA PRO A 142 13.07 10.66 -5.62
C PRO A 142 12.86 12.11 -5.19
N ASP A 143 11.60 12.46 -4.93
CA ASP A 143 11.23 13.71 -4.24
C ASP A 143 11.32 13.56 -2.73
N ILE A 144 11.09 12.34 -2.24
CA ILE A 144 11.15 12.00 -0.83
C ILE A 144 11.80 10.63 -0.62
N ILE A 145 12.58 10.52 0.43
CA ILE A 145 13.22 9.28 0.87
C ILE A 145 12.74 8.97 2.28
N ILE A 146 12.15 7.79 2.46
CA ILE A 146 11.76 7.26 3.77
C ILE A 146 12.85 6.27 4.18
N SER A 147 13.54 6.55 5.28
CA SER A 147 14.71 5.80 5.73
C SER A 147 14.56 5.29 7.15
N GLU A 148 15.07 4.08 7.38
CA GLU A 148 15.27 3.47 8.70
C GLU A 148 16.78 3.33 9.05
N TYR A 149 17.63 4.03 8.39
CA TYR A 149 19.07 4.08 8.75
C TYR A 149 19.34 5.14 9.80
#